data_ffb89f28fcb39ac2d7348fbb0fa7e0d9
#
_entry.id   ffb89f28fcb39ac2d7348fbb0fa7e0d9
#
_cell.length_a   1.000
_cell.length_b   1.000
_cell.length_c   1.000
_cell.angle_alpha   90.00
_cell.angle_beta   90.00
_cell.angle_gamma   90.00
#
_symmetry.space_group_name_H-M   'P 1'
#
loop_
_entity.id
_entity.type
_entity.pdbx_description
1 polymer ?
#
loop_
_entity_poly.entity_id
_entity_poly.type
_entity_poly.pdbx_seq_one_letter_code
_entity_poly.pdbx_strand_id
1 'polypeptide(L)'
;VLTELLDQHPKMYWDGETYGRVLDELKDAGQDRSTSGFDPATYVEQRLQRSGSRWFGYDVKFFHVTDFNVTVDDYVKQITSRGITHLVVLRRRNYLRKVVSTEIGQLRGWYHKRDGLAVERIRLNFSAKDLSRLLGQFEQWDREYAILDGVSAAHPVLQIDYETHIENDPRVAYKMVSDFLGLAPFETQVTLRRANPEPLSDLVENLDEVEAVLRGTSYAWMTTSDAP
;
A
#
# COMPACT_ATOMS: atom_id res chain seq x y z
N VAL A 1 -3.38 6.52 -6.14
CA VAL A 1 -2.83 7.67 -6.90
C VAL A 1 -1.71 7.22 -7.83
N LEU A 2 -0.57 6.67 -7.32
CA LEU A 2 0.54 6.24 -8.19
C LEU A 2 0.08 5.24 -9.25
N THR A 3 -0.66 4.23 -8.85
CA THR A 3 -1.21 3.19 -9.73
C THR A 3 -2.15 3.74 -10.80
N GLU A 4 -2.94 4.77 -10.45
CA GLU A 4 -3.77 5.50 -11.41
C GLU A 4 -2.93 6.24 -12.48
N LEU A 5 -1.80 6.82 -12.10
CA LEU A 5 -0.91 7.46 -13.05
C LEU A 5 -0.22 6.45 -13.97
N LEU A 6 0.18 5.31 -13.42
CA LEU A 6 0.77 4.22 -14.20
C LEU A 6 -0.21 3.63 -15.21
N ASP A 7 -1.49 3.48 -14.84
CA ASP A 7 -2.53 2.95 -15.72
C ASP A 7 -2.86 3.89 -16.89
N GLN A 8 -2.59 5.19 -16.77
CA GLN A 8 -2.74 6.13 -17.87
C GLN A 8 -1.66 5.99 -18.95
N HIS A 9 -0.52 5.36 -18.63
CA HIS A 9 0.57 5.22 -19.60
C HIS A 9 0.24 4.16 -20.66
N PRO A 10 0.30 4.47 -21.99
CA PRO A 10 -0.17 3.58 -23.05
C PRO A 10 0.59 2.26 -23.16
N LYS A 11 1.81 2.19 -22.62
CA LYS A 11 2.62 0.97 -22.55
C LYS A 11 2.50 0.22 -21.23
N MET A 12 1.60 0.62 -20.33
CA MET A 12 1.30 -0.07 -19.09
C MET A 12 -0.06 -0.75 -19.14
N TYR A 13 -0.20 -1.85 -18.46
CA TYR A 13 -1.46 -2.48 -18.09
C TYR A 13 -1.41 -2.74 -16.59
N TRP A 14 -2.24 -2.01 -15.86
CA TRP A 14 -2.31 -2.12 -14.41
C TRP A 14 -3.49 -2.99 -13.99
N ASP A 15 -3.23 -4.10 -13.29
CA ASP A 15 -4.25 -5.07 -12.89
C ASP A 15 -4.89 -4.79 -11.52
N GLY A 16 -4.50 -3.69 -10.88
CA GLY A 16 -5.02 -3.29 -9.55
C GLY A 16 -4.56 -4.21 -8.42
N GLU A 17 -5.35 -4.29 -7.37
CA GLU A 17 -5.15 -5.24 -6.26
C GLU A 17 -5.52 -6.65 -6.71
N THR A 18 -4.62 -7.29 -7.41
CA THR A 18 -4.85 -8.56 -8.10
C THR A 18 -5.48 -9.65 -7.21
N TYR A 19 -5.10 -9.72 -5.94
CA TYR A 19 -5.59 -10.76 -5.03
C TYR A 19 -6.84 -10.40 -4.24
N GLY A 20 -7.22 -9.11 -4.15
CA GLY A 20 -8.35 -8.67 -3.36
C GLY A 20 -9.63 -9.43 -3.71
N ARG A 21 -9.96 -9.49 -5.01
CA ARG A 21 -11.13 -10.20 -5.50
C ARG A 21 -11.12 -11.70 -5.17
N VAL A 22 -9.98 -12.37 -5.34
CA VAL A 22 -9.83 -13.80 -5.02
C VAL A 22 -10.06 -14.06 -3.54
N LEU A 23 -9.48 -13.20 -2.69
CA LEU A 23 -9.65 -13.31 -1.24
C LEU A 23 -11.10 -13.10 -0.80
N ASP A 24 -11.82 -12.20 -1.45
CA ASP A 24 -13.26 -12.01 -1.21
C ASP A 24 -14.07 -13.23 -1.67
N GLU A 25 -13.80 -13.75 -2.87
CA GLU A 25 -14.45 -14.97 -3.39
C GLU A 25 -14.23 -16.18 -2.48
N LEU A 26 -13.01 -16.41 -1.98
CA LEU A 26 -12.69 -17.48 -1.03
C LEU A 26 -13.42 -17.28 0.31
N LYS A 27 -13.48 -16.06 0.81
CA LYS A 27 -14.21 -15.71 2.03
C LYS A 27 -15.71 -15.99 1.89
N ASP A 28 -16.30 -15.57 0.79
CA ASP A 28 -17.74 -15.76 0.51
C ASP A 28 -18.08 -17.26 0.35
N ALA A 29 -17.15 -18.05 -0.18
CA ALA A 29 -17.26 -19.50 -0.26
C ALA A 29 -17.01 -20.23 1.09
N GLY A 30 -16.69 -19.50 2.16
CA GLY A 30 -16.34 -20.08 3.46
C GLY A 30 -15.05 -20.91 3.45
N GLN A 31 -14.18 -20.70 2.46
CA GLN A 31 -12.92 -21.42 2.33
C GLN A 31 -11.82 -20.74 3.14
N ASP A 32 -11.03 -21.53 3.84
CA ASP A 32 -9.81 -21.05 4.48
C ASP A 32 -8.78 -20.68 3.40
N ARG A 33 -8.31 -19.45 3.44
CA ARG A 33 -7.36 -18.88 2.47
C ARG A 33 -6.05 -19.65 2.42
N SER A 34 -5.56 -20.10 3.60
CA SER A 34 -4.31 -20.85 3.72
C SER A 34 -4.40 -22.29 3.20
N THR A 35 -5.59 -22.87 3.13
CA THR A 35 -5.83 -24.28 2.74
C THR A 35 -6.56 -24.42 1.41
N SER A 36 -6.88 -23.33 0.74
CA SER A 36 -7.64 -23.31 -0.51
C SER A 36 -6.94 -24.01 -1.69
N GLY A 37 -5.62 -24.26 -1.57
CA GLY A 37 -4.80 -24.74 -2.70
C GLY A 37 -4.57 -23.69 -3.79
N PHE A 38 -4.91 -22.44 -3.53
CA PHE A 38 -4.70 -21.35 -4.46
C PHE A 38 -3.20 -21.05 -4.64
N ASP A 39 -2.74 -21.07 -5.88
CA ASP A 39 -1.36 -20.70 -6.25
C ASP A 39 -1.33 -19.23 -6.73
N PRO A 40 -0.86 -18.30 -5.89
CA PRO A 40 -0.86 -16.89 -6.24
C PRO A 40 0.01 -16.55 -7.45
N ALA A 41 1.09 -17.28 -7.66
CA ALA A 41 2.00 -17.02 -8.77
C ALA A 41 1.42 -17.52 -10.12
N THR A 42 0.78 -18.67 -10.14
CA THR A 42 0.05 -19.14 -11.33
C THR A 42 -1.11 -18.19 -11.67
N TYR A 43 -1.79 -17.65 -10.68
CA TYR A 43 -2.83 -16.66 -10.93
C TYR A 43 -2.27 -15.39 -11.59
N VAL A 44 -1.15 -14.86 -11.11
CA VAL A 44 -0.46 -13.71 -11.73
C VAL A 44 -0.05 -14.02 -13.17
N GLU A 45 0.48 -15.21 -13.44
CA GLU A 45 0.88 -15.64 -14.79
C GLU A 45 -0.30 -15.61 -15.77
N GLN A 46 -1.47 -16.07 -15.35
CA GLN A 46 -2.70 -15.98 -16.16
C GLN A 46 -3.13 -14.54 -16.40
N ARG A 47 -2.96 -13.66 -15.42
CA ARG A 47 -3.27 -12.24 -15.55
C ARG A 47 -2.29 -11.51 -16.46
N LEU A 48 -1.01 -11.87 -16.38
CA LEU A 48 0.05 -11.31 -17.23
C LEU A 48 -0.29 -11.43 -18.74
N GLN A 49 -0.92 -12.51 -19.16
CA GLN A 49 -1.33 -12.71 -20.56
C GLN A 49 -2.25 -11.60 -21.09
N ARG A 50 -2.96 -10.89 -20.21
CA ARG A 50 -3.87 -9.79 -20.59
C ARG A 50 -3.15 -8.51 -20.98
N SER A 51 -1.90 -8.36 -20.59
CA SER A 51 -1.12 -7.15 -20.90
C SER A 51 -0.74 -7.04 -22.39
N GLY A 52 -0.70 -8.18 -23.10
CA GLY A 52 -0.19 -8.21 -24.48
C GLY A 52 1.28 -7.80 -24.55
N SER A 53 1.58 -6.76 -25.30
CA SER A 53 2.96 -6.22 -25.44
C SER A 53 3.28 -5.10 -24.43
N ARG A 54 2.36 -4.81 -23.50
CA ARG A 54 2.53 -3.75 -22.48
C ARG A 54 3.23 -4.31 -21.24
N TRP A 55 3.85 -3.42 -20.48
CA TRP A 55 4.27 -3.74 -19.14
C TRP A 55 3.06 -4.13 -18.28
N PHE A 56 3.16 -5.24 -17.59
CA PHE A 56 2.15 -5.69 -16.63
C PHE A 56 2.56 -5.23 -15.23
N GLY A 57 1.65 -4.54 -14.54
CA GLY A 57 1.82 -4.14 -13.17
C GLY A 57 0.60 -4.52 -12.32
N TYR A 58 0.82 -4.75 -11.03
CA TYR A 58 -0.24 -5.03 -10.08
C TYR A 58 0.18 -4.69 -8.65
N ASP A 59 -0.81 -4.50 -7.79
CA ASP A 59 -0.61 -4.25 -6.36
C ASP A 59 -0.70 -5.56 -5.58
N VAL A 60 0.28 -5.73 -4.67
CA VAL A 60 0.26 -6.78 -3.67
C VAL A 60 0.46 -6.17 -2.29
N LYS A 61 -0.39 -6.54 -1.34
CA LYS A 61 -0.22 -6.19 0.06
C LYS A 61 0.53 -7.32 0.77
N PHE A 62 1.28 -6.98 1.82
CA PHE A 62 2.02 -7.97 2.58
C PHE A 62 1.11 -9.10 3.09
N PHE A 63 -0.07 -8.75 3.62
CA PHE A 63 -1.04 -9.72 4.12
C PHE A 63 -1.61 -10.65 3.01
N HIS A 64 -1.63 -10.23 1.74
CA HIS A 64 -2.04 -11.14 0.66
C HIS A 64 -1.14 -12.36 0.60
N VAL A 65 0.18 -12.15 0.73
CA VAL A 65 1.17 -13.23 0.67
C VAL A 65 1.03 -14.15 1.89
N THR A 66 0.90 -13.57 3.09
CA THR A 66 0.77 -14.34 4.33
C THR A 66 -0.57 -15.10 4.42
N ASP A 67 -1.66 -14.52 3.90
CA ASP A 67 -2.97 -15.17 3.83
C ASP A 67 -2.97 -16.44 2.95
N PHE A 68 -2.07 -16.51 1.96
CA PHE A 68 -1.86 -17.71 1.15
C PHE A 68 -0.83 -18.69 1.75
N ASN A 69 -0.34 -18.43 2.96
CA ASN A 69 0.67 -19.22 3.65
C ASN A 69 1.98 -19.38 2.83
N VAL A 70 2.37 -18.33 2.14
CA VAL A 70 3.61 -18.27 1.36
C VAL A 70 4.54 -17.24 2.00
N THR A 71 5.84 -17.52 2.08
CA THR A 71 6.80 -16.51 2.50
C THR A 71 7.01 -15.46 1.39
N VAL A 72 7.39 -14.24 1.77
CA VAL A 72 7.69 -13.18 0.77
C VAL A 72 8.79 -13.61 -0.17
N ASP A 73 9.85 -14.24 0.35
CA ASP A 73 10.97 -14.74 -0.46
C ASP A 73 10.53 -15.80 -1.49
N ASP A 74 9.69 -16.75 -1.07
CA ASP A 74 9.18 -17.77 -1.99
C ASP A 74 8.23 -17.18 -3.01
N TYR A 75 7.38 -16.25 -2.58
CA TYR A 75 6.51 -15.51 -3.47
C TYR A 75 7.30 -14.77 -4.55
N VAL A 76 8.30 -13.99 -4.15
CA VAL A 76 9.15 -13.23 -5.08
C VAL A 76 9.88 -14.17 -6.04
N LYS A 77 10.46 -15.28 -5.58
CA LYS A 77 11.07 -16.29 -6.45
C LYS A 77 10.08 -16.85 -7.46
N GLN A 78 8.87 -17.16 -7.01
CA GLN A 78 7.82 -17.71 -7.88
C GLN A 78 7.39 -16.71 -8.97
N ILE A 79 7.09 -15.45 -8.62
CA ILE A 79 6.67 -14.45 -9.61
C ILE A 79 7.80 -14.05 -10.55
N THR A 80 9.04 -13.97 -10.06
CA THR A 80 10.19 -13.65 -10.92
C THR A 80 10.49 -14.74 -11.92
N SER A 81 10.33 -16.02 -11.55
CA SER A 81 10.43 -17.14 -12.48
C SER A 81 9.38 -17.12 -13.58
N ARG A 82 8.28 -16.38 -13.40
CA ARG A 82 7.20 -16.19 -14.36
C ARG A 82 7.26 -14.87 -15.14
N GLY A 83 8.38 -14.14 -15.04
CA GLY A 83 8.65 -12.95 -15.84
C GLY A 83 8.34 -11.61 -15.15
N ILE A 84 7.97 -11.58 -13.87
CA ILE A 84 7.90 -10.34 -13.08
C ILE A 84 9.31 -9.97 -12.65
N THR A 85 9.90 -8.97 -13.30
CA THR A 85 11.33 -8.67 -13.18
C THR A 85 11.65 -7.42 -12.37
N HIS A 86 10.67 -6.55 -12.16
CA HIS A 86 10.85 -5.27 -11.47
C HIS A 86 9.90 -5.19 -10.28
N LEU A 87 10.44 -4.84 -9.13
CA LEU A 87 9.69 -4.71 -7.89
C LEU A 87 9.71 -3.25 -7.44
N VAL A 88 8.55 -2.76 -7.01
CA VAL A 88 8.42 -1.43 -6.40
C VAL A 88 7.90 -1.60 -4.98
N VAL A 89 8.68 -1.16 -4.00
CA VAL A 89 8.28 -1.15 -2.60
C VAL A 89 7.81 0.25 -2.24
N LEU A 90 6.52 0.38 -1.94
CA LEU A 90 5.94 1.61 -1.44
C LEU A 90 5.91 1.58 0.09
N ARG A 91 6.63 2.50 0.71
CA ARG A 91 6.63 2.70 2.17
C ARG A 91 5.82 3.93 2.54
N ARG A 92 5.14 3.84 3.67
CA ARG A 92 4.59 4.98 4.37
C ARG A 92 5.24 5.04 5.75
N ARG A 93 6.06 6.06 5.99
CA ARG A 93 6.86 6.15 7.22
C ARG A 93 6.01 6.52 8.44
N ASN A 94 5.03 7.41 8.27
CA ASN A 94 4.10 7.75 9.34
C ASN A 94 2.99 6.68 9.45
N TYR A 95 3.21 5.69 10.33
CA TYR A 95 2.27 4.59 10.55
C TYR A 95 0.98 5.06 11.22
N LEU A 96 1.06 6.06 12.10
CA LEU A 96 -0.15 6.61 12.72
C LEU A 96 -1.08 7.22 11.66
N ARG A 97 -0.52 7.99 10.74
CA ARG A 97 -1.28 8.51 9.58
C ARG A 97 -1.87 7.38 8.71
N LYS A 98 -1.14 6.28 8.57
CA LYS A 98 -1.65 5.10 7.85
C LYS A 98 -2.85 4.50 8.56
N VAL A 99 -2.78 4.29 9.89
CA VAL A 99 -3.91 3.80 10.70
C VAL A 99 -5.10 4.73 10.57
N VAL A 100 -4.93 6.00 10.88
CA VAL A 100 -6.01 7.01 10.83
C VAL A 100 -6.67 7.04 9.46
N SER A 101 -5.89 7.04 8.39
CA SER A 101 -6.43 7.03 7.02
C SER A 101 -7.21 5.76 6.70
N THR A 102 -6.76 4.61 7.21
CA THR A 102 -7.43 3.32 7.00
C THR A 102 -8.76 3.26 7.75
N GLU A 103 -8.78 3.61 9.04
CA GLU A 103 -9.98 3.61 9.87
C GLU A 103 -11.05 4.57 9.32
N ILE A 104 -10.66 5.80 8.98
CA ILE A 104 -11.59 6.76 8.36
C ILE A 104 -12.10 6.23 7.01
N GLY A 105 -11.24 5.61 6.21
CA GLY A 105 -11.63 5.02 4.93
C GLY A 105 -12.64 3.89 5.09
N GLN A 106 -12.49 3.04 6.11
CA GLN A 106 -13.44 1.97 6.45
C GLN A 106 -14.79 2.55 6.88
N LEU A 107 -14.79 3.55 7.76
CA LEU A 107 -16.02 4.21 8.22
C LEU A 107 -16.79 4.88 7.08
N ARG A 108 -16.09 5.45 6.09
CA ARG A 108 -16.69 6.06 4.90
C ARG A 108 -17.10 5.05 3.84
N GLY A 109 -16.55 3.84 3.85
CA GLY A 109 -16.69 2.86 2.77
C GLY A 109 -15.87 3.17 1.51
N TRP A 110 -14.94 4.14 1.56
CA TRP A 110 -14.04 4.49 0.45
C TRP A 110 -12.75 5.14 0.95
N TYR A 111 -11.66 4.96 0.20
CA TYR A 111 -10.30 5.37 0.58
C TYR A 111 -9.74 6.53 -0.24
N HIS A 112 -10.35 6.85 -1.39
CA HIS A 112 -9.81 7.84 -2.33
C HIS A 112 -10.85 8.89 -2.65
N LYS A 113 -10.45 10.16 -2.58
CA LYS A 113 -11.28 11.29 -2.94
C LYS A 113 -11.02 11.67 -4.40
N ARG A 114 -12.09 11.84 -5.20
CA ARG A 114 -12.02 12.51 -6.50
C ARG A 114 -12.32 13.99 -6.35
N ASP A 115 -11.79 14.82 -7.26
CA ASP A 115 -12.06 16.25 -7.26
C ASP A 115 -13.58 16.54 -7.30
N GLY A 116 -13.98 17.57 -6.55
CA GLY A 116 -15.38 18.02 -6.50
C GLY A 116 -16.29 17.31 -5.49
N LEU A 117 -15.86 16.22 -4.86
CA LEU A 117 -16.66 15.56 -3.82
C LEU A 117 -16.48 16.25 -2.46
N ALA A 118 -17.58 16.64 -1.82
CA ALA A 118 -17.57 17.02 -0.41
C ALA A 118 -17.22 15.80 0.44
N VAL A 119 -16.34 15.98 1.41
CA VAL A 119 -15.92 14.91 2.32
C VAL A 119 -16.47 15.24 3.70
N GLU A 120 -17.25 14.33 4.24
CA GLU A 120 -17.66 14.39 5.64
C GLU A 120 -16.43 14.29 6.54
N ARG A 121 -16.32 15.21 7.50
CA ARG A 121 -15.26 15.16 8.52
C ARG A 121 -15.58 14.07 9.52
N ILE A 122 -14.75 13.06 9.57
CA ILE A 122 -14.79 12.00 10.58
C ILE A 122 -13.62 12.23 11.52
N ARG A 123 -13.90 12.24 12.81
CA ARG A 123 -12.88 12.20 13.86
C ARG A 123 -12.91 10.84 14.52
N LEU A 124 -11.73 10.28 14.73
CA LEU A 124 -11.55 8.99 15.37
C LEU A 124 -11.34 9.16 16.87
N ASN A 125 -11.94 8.27 17.64
CA ASN A 125 -11.63 8.10 19.05
C ASN A 125 -11.08 6.68 19.23
N PHE A 126 -9.79 6.56 19.52
CA PHE A 126 -9.14 5.26 19.73
C PHE A 126 -9.59 4.67 21.07
N SER A 127 -10.22 3.50 21.05
CA SER A 127 -10.55 2.79 22.26
C SER A 127 -9.28 2.32 23.00
N ALA A 128 -9.38 1.99 24.29
CA ALA A 128 -8.28 1.42 25.04
C ALA A 128 -7.71 0.15 24.38
N LYS A 129 -8.56 -0.63 23.69
CA LYS A 129 -8.15 -1.80 22.92
C LYS A 129 -7.31 -1.43 21.71
N ASP A 130 -7.69 -0.37 20.98
CA ASP A 130 -6.95 0.10 19.80
C ASP A 130 -5.59 0.66 20.23
N LEU A 131 -5.56 1.50 21.27
CA LEU A 131 -4.34 2.05 21.85
C LEU A 131 -3.35 0.95 22.27
N SER A 132 -3.84 -0.13 22.91
CA SER A 132 -2.99 -1.26 23.34
C SER A 132 -2.35 -2.04 22.17
N ARG A 133 -2.87 -1.90 20.94
CA ARG A 133 -2.40 -2.61 19.76
C ARG A 133 -1.47 -1.80 18.86
N LEU A 134 -1.46 -0.46 19.00
CA LEU A 134 -0.73 0.42 18.10
C LEU A 134 0.74 0.07 17.97
N LEU A 135 1.45 -0.06 19.09
CA LEU A 135 2.88 -0.38 19.08
C LEU A 135 3.17 -1.72 18.41
N GLY A 136 2.43 -2.75 18.77
CA GLY A 136 2.60 -4.09 18.18
C GLY A 136 2.37 -4.08 16.66
N GLN A 137 1.43 -3.29 16.17
CA GLN A 137 1.16 -3.11 14.75
C GLN A 137 2.30 -2.37 14.04
N PHE A 138 2.85 -1.32 14.66
CA PHE A 138 3.97 -0.56 14.10
C PHE A 138 5.24 -1.42 14.01
N GLU A 139 5.55 -2.15 15.07
CA GLU A 139 6.65 -3.12 15.11
C GLU A 139 6.47 -4.24 14.06
N GLN A 140 5.24 -4.67 13.83
CA GLN A 140 4.96 -5.64 12.77
C GLN A 140 5.29 -5.04 11.40
N TRP A 141 4.90 -3.82 11.11
CA TRP A 141 5.23 -3.16 9.84
C TRP A 141 6.72 -2.94 9.67
N ASP A 142 7.45 -2.62 10.74
CA ASP A 142 8.93 -2.56 10.69
C ASP A 142 9.54 -3.91 10.29
N ARG A 143 9.03 -5.01 10.87
CA ARG A 143 9.47 -6.38 10.48
C ARG A 143 9.12 -6.70 9.02
N GLU A 144 7.94 -6.33 8.56
CA GLU A 144 7.52 -6.51 7.17
C GLU A 144 8.42 -5.75 6.20
N TYR A 145 8.74 -4.50 6.49
CA TYR A 145 9.66 -3.72 5.67
C TYR A 145 11.10 -4.26 5.73
N ALA A 146 11.55 -4.76 6.87
CA ALA A 146 12.87 -5.41 6.96
C ALA A 146 12.98 -6.66 6.06
N ILE A 147 11.90 -7.44 5.93
CA ILE A 147 11.83 -8.55 4.97
C ILE A 147 11.95 -8.03 3.54
N LEU A 148 11.23 -6.95 3.19
CA LEU A 148 11.30 -6.35 1.86
C LEU A 148 12.67 -5.73 1.54
N ASP A 149 13.39 -5.25 2.55
CA ASP A 149 14.78 -4.82 2.39
C ASP A 149 15.71 -5.97 2.04
N GLY A 150 15.49 -7.15 2.62
CA GLY A 150 16.19 -8.38 2.26
C GLY A 150 15.97 -8.76 0.78
N VAL A 151 14.73 -8.63 0.29
CA VAL A 151 14.41 -8.85 -1.13
C VAL A 151 15.17 -7.87 -2.04
N SER A 152 15.32 -6.63 -1.61
CA SER A 152 16.03 -5.58 -2.37
C SER A 152 17.50 -5.90 -2.61
N ALA A 153 18.12 -6.72 -1.79
CA ALA A 153 19.50 -7.15 -1.97
C ALA A 153 19.69 -8.17 -3.11
N ALA A 154 18.62 -8.88 -3.49
CA ALA A 154 18.66 -9.98 -4.47
C ALA A 154 17.99 -9.65 -5.81
N HIS A 155 17.18 -8.61 -5.87
CA HIS A 155 16.35 -8.26 -7.04
C HIS A 155 16.43 -6.76 -7.36
N PRO A 156 16.18 -6.34 -8.61
CA PRO A 156 15.96 -4.94 -8.95
C PRO A 156 14.71 -4.41 -8.22
N VAL A 157 14.91 -3.56 -7.22
CA VAL A 157 13.82 -2.96 -6.43
C VAL A 157 13.93 -1.45 -6.43
N LEU A 158 12.83 -0.77 -6.75
CA LEU A 158 12.68 0.65 -6.57
C LEU A 158 11.98 0.93 -5.23
N GLN A 159 12.62 1.70 -4.36
CA GLN A 159 12.02 2.15 -3.10
C GLN A 159 11.32 3.50 -3.32
N ILE A 160 10.07 3.59 -2.89
CA ILE A 160 9.26 4.81 -2.92
C ILE A 160 8.71 5.07 -1.52
N ASP A 161 9.03 6.25 -0.97
CA ASP A 161 8.43 6.74 0.26
C ASP A 161 7.22 7.60 -0.07
N TYR A 162 6.09 7.32 0.57
CA TYR A 162 4.85 8.05 0.34
C TYR A 162 5.01 9.55 0.64
N GLU A 163 5.58 9.89 1.78
CA GLU A 163 5.73 11.25 2.26
C GLU A 163 6.63 12.09 1.34
N THR A 164 7.69 11.50 0.81
CA THR A 164 8.67 12.20 -0.03
C THR A 164 8.25 12.26 -1.50
N HIS A 165 7.68 11.16 -2.02
CA HIS A 165 7.54 11.00 -3.47
C HIS A 165 6.09 11.05 -3.97
N ILE A 166 5.09 10.95 -3.06
CA ILE A 166 3.67 10.90 -3.46
C ILE A 166 2.85 12.02 -2.83
N GLU A 167 3.08 12.33 -1.56
CA GLU A 167 2.17 13.15 -0.77
C GLU A 167 1.93 14.54 -1.36
N ASN A 168 2.99 15.20 -1.82
CA ASN A 168 2.92 16.55 -2.40
C ASN A 168 2.65 16.50 -3.90
N ASP A 169 3.39 15.67 -4.64
CA ASP A 169 3.18 15.49 -6.08
C ASP A 169 3.44 14.02 -6.49
N PRO A 170 2.42 13.21 -6.71
CA PRO A 170 2.58 11.80 -7.07
C PRO A 170 3.26 11.59 -8.43
N ARG A 171 3.41 12.63 -9.25
CA ARG A 171 4.16 12.55 -10.52
C ARG A 171 5.65 12.32 -10.29
N VAL A 172 6.18 12.67 -9.10
CA VAL A 172 7.55 12.33 -8.71
C VAL A 172 7.74 10.81 -8.69
N ALA A 173 6.89 10.10 -7.95
CA ALA A 173 6.91 8.64 -7.90
C ALA A 173 6.62 8.01 -9.27
N TYR A 174 5.67 8.57 -10.03
CA TYR A 174 5.38 8.13 -11.40
C TYR A 174 6.62 8.22 -12.30
N LYS A 175 7.35 9.33 -12.26
CA LYS A 175 8.58 9.50 -13.00
C LYS A 175 9.64 8.49 -12.59
N MET A 176 9.84 8.28 -11.28
CA MET A 176 10.79 7.29 -10.77
C MET A 176 10.48 5.88 -11.28
N VAL A 177 9.21 5.46 -11.27
CA VAL A 177 8.79 4.14 -11.80
C VAL A 177 8.98 4.09 -13.32
N SER A 178 8.63 5.16 -14.03
CA SER A 178 8.80 5.21 -15.49
C SER A 178 10.26 5.09 -15.90
N ASP A 179 11.16 5.81 -15.22
CA ASP A 179 12.61 5.74 -15.45
C ASP A 179 13.16 4.32 -15.12
N PHE A 180 12.70 3.73 -14.01
CA PHE A 180 13.09 2.38 -13.58
C PHE A 180 12.67 1.30 -14.58
N LEU A 181 11.52 1.48 -15.22
CA LEU A 181 11.01 0.57 -16.27
C LEU A 181 11.52 0.92 -17.68
N GLY A 182 12.30 1.99 -17.86
CA GLY A 182 12.73 2.45 -19.18
C GLY A 182 11.57 2.93 -20.06
N LEU A 183 10.51 3.46 -19.46
CA LEU A 183 9.37 4.02 -20.20
C LEU A 183 9.66 5.44 -20.67
N ALA A 184 9.23 5.76 -21.89
CA ALA A 184 9.28 7.13 -22.37
C ALA A 184 8.34 8.03 -21.54
N PRO A 185 8.69 9.32 -21.36
CA PRO A 185 7.83 10.25 -20.64
C PRO A 185 6.42 10.30 -21.27
N PHE A 186 5.40 10.28 -20.42
CA PHE A 186 4.00 10.42 -20.81
C PHE A 186 3.30 11.36 -19.83
N GLU A 187 2.52 12.28 -20.35
CA GLU A 187 1.79 13.25 -19.53
C GLU A 187 0.59 12.58 -18.87
N THR A 188 0.51 12.69 -17.55
CA THR A 188 -0.54 12.07 -16.74
C THR A 188 -1.31 13.12 -15.93
N GLN A 189 -2.57 12.82 -15.64
CA GLN A 189 -3.47 13.67 -14.85
C GLN A 189 -3.69 13.08 -13.46
N VAL A 190 -3.45 13.88 -12.43
CA VAL A 190 -3.73 13.51 -11.04
C VAL A 190 -5.20 13.82 -10.75
N THR A 191 -6.05 12.78 -10.70
CA THR A 191 -7.50 12.95 -10.42
C THR A 191 -7.86 12.58 -9.00
N LEU A 192 -7.00 11.81 -8.32
CA LEU A 192 -7.20 11.43 -6.92
C LEU A 192 -6.48 12.39 -5.97
N ARG A 193 -7.17 12.77 -4.91
CA ARG A 193 -6.66 13.62 -3.84
C ARG A 193 -6.56 12.87 -2.53
N ARG A 194 -5.77 13.39 -1.59
CA ARG A 194 -5.79 12.92 -0.20
C ARG A 194 -7.21 13.02 0.35
N ALA A 195 -7.69 11.91 0.92
CA ALA A 195 -9.01 11.90 1.55
C ALA A 195 -9.02 12.61 2.90
N ASN A 196 -7.89 12.61 3.62
CA ASN A 196 -7.72 13.18 4.96
C ASN A 196 -6.45 14.06 4.98
N PRO A 197 -6.49 15.28 4.40
CA PRO A 197 -5.33 16.18 4.37
C PRO A 197 -5.13 16.93 5.70
N GLU A 198 -6.13 16.92 6.58
CA GLU A 198 -6.13 17.66 7.84
C GLU A 198 -5.02 17.16 8.80
N PRO A 199 -4.53 18.00 9.74
CA PRO A 199 -3.61 17.58 10.79
C PRO A 199 -4.23 16.50 11.68
N LEU A 200 -3.40 15.68 12.33
CA LEU A 200 -3.89 14.60 13.21
C LEU A 200 -4.79 15.11 14.35
N SER A 201 -4.52 16.30 14.86
CA SER A 201 -5.36 16.96 15.88
C SER A 201 -6.81 17.17 15.46
N ASP A 202 -7.06 17.29 14.15
CA ASP A 202 -8.41 17.46 13.59
C ASP A 202 -9.06 16.10 13.26
N LEU A 203 -8.28 15.05 13.13
CA LEU A 203 -8.72 13.71 12.74
C LEU A 203 -8.85 12.75 13.94
N VAL A 204 -8.18 13.02 15.06
CA VAL A 204 -8.17 12.17 16.26
C VAL A 204 -8.63 12.98 17.45
N GLU A 205 -9.68 12.49 18.16
CA GLU A 205 -10.26 13.17 19.32
C GLU A 205 -9.36 13.06 20.56
N ASN A 206 -8.84 11.86 20.83
CA ASN A 206 -7.99 11.57 21.95
C ASN A 206 -6.51 11.41 21.56
N LEU A 207 -6.01 12.39 20.77
CA LEU A 207 -4.63 12.39 20.30
C LEU A 207 -3.61 12.39 21.43
N ASP A 208 -3.92 13.02 22.58
CA ASP A 208 -3.10 13.03 23.78
C ASP A 208 -2.86 11.64 24.38
N GLU A 209 -3.87 10.76 24.33
CA GLU A 209 -3.74 9.36 24.73
C GLU A 209 -2.84 8.58 23.77
N VAL A 210 -2.97 8.84 22.46
CA VAL A 210 -2.08 8.26 21.43
C VAL A 210 -0.64 8.72 21.64
N GLU A 211 -0.43 10.03 21.93
CA GLU A 211 0.89 10.59 22.25
C GLU A 211 1.47 9.93 23.51
N ALA A 212 0.65 9.69 24.53
CA ALA A 212 1.10 9.02 25.75
C ALA A 212 1.58 7.59 25.47
N VAL A 213 0.89 6.84 24.61
CA VAL A 213 1.29 5.48 24.20
C VAL A 213 2.61 5.47 23.41
N LEU A 214 2.80 6.45 22.51
CA LEU A 214 3.97 6.51 21.65
C LEU A 214 5.19 7.18 22.31
N ARG A 215 5.00 7.86 23.45
CA ARG A 215 6.06 8.59 24.15
C ARG A 215 7.23 7.69 24.52
N GLY A 216 8.44 8.13 24.20
CA GLY A 216 9.67 7.39 24.48
C GLY A 216 9.96 6.23 23.53
N THR A 217 9.12 6.00 22.53
CA THR A 217 9.37 5.02 21.46
C THR A 217 9.96 5.70 20.21
N SER A 218 10.48 4.91 19.27
CA SER A 218 10.91 5.38 17.95
C SER A 218 9.79 5.99 17.10
N TYR A 219 8.53 5.81 17.50
CA TYR A 219 7.34 6.27 16.79
C TYR A 219 6.76 7.59 17.33
N ALA A 220 7.33 8.15 18.40
CA ALA A 220 6.80 9.36 19.05
C ALA A 220 6.64 10.55 18.09
N TRP A 221 7.54 10.70 17.12
CA TRP A 221 7.49 11.76 16.11
C TRP A 221 6.24 11.74 15.24
N MET A 222 5.56 10.59 15.11
CA MET A 222 4.40 10.43 14.22
C MET A 222 3.18 11.25 14.63
N THR A 223 3.12 11.73 15.87
CA THR A 223 2.04 12.59 16.37
C THR A 223 2.28 14.07 16.13
N THR A 224 3.54 14.48 15.99
CA THR A 224 3.95 15.91 15.95
C THR A 224 4.22 16.43 14.54
N SER A 225 4.34 15.57 13.55
CA SER A 225 4.75 15.92 12.20
C SER A 225 3.86 15.26 11.14
N ASP A 226 3.47 16.06 10.17
CA ASP A 226 2.80 15.53 8.96
C ASP A 226 3.80 14.90 7.99
N ALA A 227 5.09 15.21 8.12
CA ALA A 227 6.23 14.51 7.52
C ALA A 227 7.53 14.91 8.23
N PRO A 228 8.53 14.04 8.37
CA PRO A 228 9.87 14.41 8.73
C PRO A 228 10.58 15.09 7.57
#